data_e5b6f451c6c879946863b01c9a07fc5b
#
_entry.id   e5b6f451c6c879946863b01c9a07fc5b
#
_cell.length_a   1.000
_cell.length_b   1.000
_cell.length_c   1.000
_cell.angle_alpha   90.00
_cell.angle_beta   90.00
_cell.angle_gamma   90.00
#
_symmetry.space_group_name_H-M   'P 1'
#
loop_
_entity.id
_entity.type
_entity.pdbx_description
1 polymer ?
#
loop_
_entity_poly.entity_id
_entity_poly.type
_entity_poly.pdbx_seq_one_letter_code
_entity_poly.pdbx_strand_id
1 'polypeptide(L)'
;MRSIEHFVEIGIALSSEKNHHVLLEKILKSAMQLANADAGTIYSISKENKLVFETLLNNTLNSHLGGTTGKPVEYPNIPVFQFGEINNNAMVAVAAASGEIINIEDAYTCTEYNFCAAKEMDKLTGYRTQSVLTLPMKNHEEEINGVIQLINASDDQGNVIPFDDEVERITHALTSLAAVILTNKQLINEMENLFASFSQLIASAIDKRSPYTGEHCRRVPVITMMLAKACHNINTGPLNDFNMEKEDFHELNVAAWLHDCGKVATPEYVMDKKTKLSTVFDRIELIESRFEIAARDIYSSKKLDDKNKAVLLKQLDIDRNFICLANTGGEFFDDDKINRIYAIAKQYQVSIKGKTQPVISDDEVYNLIIKRGTINPKERKVINGHMDVTVEMLESMPFPKHLQKVPEYACGHHEKMDGTGYPKGLTREQMSIPARMMAIADIFEALTANDRPYKPPKTLSETLIIMGIMKLDNHLDPDLFDVFVNEKVYEAFAKEHLLPSQIDEFNINDIPGCGDFDC
;
A
#
# COMPACT_ATOMS: atom_id res chain seq x y z
N MET A 1 33.03 32.67 20.90
CA MET A 1 33.38 31.23 20.69
C MET A 1 32.26 30.32 21.21
N ARG A 2 31.78 30.46 22.45
CA ARG A 2 30.66 29.63 23.00
C ARG A 2 29.36 29.69 22.19
N SER A 3 29.02 30.85 21.61
CA SER A 3 27.78 31.03 20.82
C SER A 3 27.80 30.25 19.48
N ILE A 4 28.98 30.17 18.82
CA ILE A 4 29.11 29.42 17.55
C ILE A 4 29.07 27.91 17.78
N GLU A 5 29.76 27.43 18.83
CA GLU A 5 29.71 26.00 19.20
C GLU A 5 28.27 25.56 19.51
N HIS A 6 27.57 26.35 20.29
CA HIS A 6 26.18 26.08 20.64
C HIS A 6 25.24 26.14 19.43
N PHE A 7 25.45 27.08 18.50
CA PHE A 7 24.70 27.14 17.24
C PHE A 7 24.90 25.88 16.38
N VAL A 8 26.15 25.40 16.29
CA VAL A 8 26.46 24.17 15.55
C VAL A 8 25.81 22.95 16.22
N GLU A 9 25.84 22.83 17.55
CA GLU A 9 25.17 21.76 18.29
C GLU A 9 23.66 21.77 18.06
N ILE A 10 23.03 22.94 18.06
CA ILE A 10 21.61 23.10 17.73
C ILE A 10 21.35 22.59 16.30
N GLY A 11 22.16 23.03 15.33
CA GLY A 11 22.01 22.60 13.93
C GLY A 11 22.09 21.09 13.76
N ILE A 12 23.03 20.42 14.43
CA ILE A 12 23.15 18.96 14.43
C ILE A 12 21.92 18.31 15.09
N ALA A 13 21.50 18.81 16.25
CA ALA A 13 20.35 18.27 16.97
C ALA A 13 19.04 18.41 16.19
N LEU A 14 18.87 19.52 15.46
CA LEU A 14 17.71 19.77 14.60
C LEU A 14 17.72 18.86 13.37
N SER A 15 18.88 18.67 12.72
CA SER A 15 18.99 17.84 11.52
C SER A 15 18.77 16.34 11.78
N SER A 16 19.02 15.89 13.01
CA SER A 16 18.84 14.48 13.42
C SER A 16 17.42 14.15 13.90
N GLU A 17 16.57 15.15 14.14
CA GLU A 17 15.24 14.95 14.72
C GLU A 17 14.25 14.43 13.66
N LYS A 18 13.66 13.27 13.91
CA LYS A 18 12.69 12.65 13.01
C LYS A 18 11.25 13.13 13.23
N ASN A 19 10.88 13.45 14.46
CA ASN A 19 9.52 13.87 14.80
C ASN A 19 9.31 15.36 14.52
N HIS A 20 8.28 15.69 13.72
CA HIS A 20 7.98 17.05 13.30
C HIS A 20 7.66 17.99 14.48
N HIS A 21 6.82 17.55 15.42
CA HIS A 21 6.44 18.37 16.57
C HIS A 21 7.60 18.58 17.53
N VAL A 22 8.45 17.56 17.74
CA VAL A 22 9.67 17.68 18.52
C VAL A 22 10.65 18.64 17.86
N LEU A 23 10.76 18.59 16.53
CA LEU A 23 11.62 19.48 15.76
C LEU A 23 11.21 20.94 15.92
N LEU A 24 9.92 21.27 15.70
CA LEU A 24 9.40 22.63 15.85
C LEU A 24 9.58 23.15 17.27
N GLU A 25 9.33 22.33 18.27
CA GLU A 25 9.52 22.71 19.67
C GLU A 25 11.01 22.97 20.01
N LYS A 26 11.92 22.13 19.49
CA LYS A 26 13.37 22.36 19.64
C LYS A 26 13.82 23.63 18.96
N ILE A 27 13.31 23.95 17.76
CA ILE A 27 13.61 25.21 17.05
C ILE A 27 13.19 26.39 17.91
N LEU A 28 11.94 26.37 18.42
CA LEU A 28 11.42 27.45 19.24
C LEU A 28 12.22 27.64 20.54
N LYS A 29 12.48 26.55 21.28
CA LYS A 29 13.28 26.59 22.50
C LYS A 29 14.69 27.12 22.26
N SER A 30 15.32 26.70 21.17
CA SER A 30 16.66 27.19 20.80
C SER A 30 16.65 28.66 20.43
N ALA A 31 15.65 29.14 19.70
CA ALA A 31 15.48 30.53 19.36
C ALA A 31 15.26 31.38 20.61
N MET A 32 14.37 30.96 21.52
CA MET A 32 14.15 31.63 22.81
C MET A 32 15.43 31.68 23.66
N GLN A 33 16.19 30.59 23.72
CA GLN A 33 17.43 30.53 24.48
C GLN A 33 18.51 31.44 23.91
N LEU A 34 18.69 31.47 22.59
CA LEU A 34 19.67 32.33 21.92
C LEU A 34 19.32 33.82 22.08
N ALA A 35 18.03 34.14 22.05
CA ALA A 35 17.53 35.51 22.19
C ALA A 35 17.25 35.93 23.64
N ASN A 36 17.47 35.05 24.61
CA ASN A 36 17.08 35.20 26.02
C ASN A 36 15.63 35.71 26.15
N ALA A 37 14.72 35.18 25.32
CA ALA A 37 13.32 35.60 25.26
C ALA A 37 12.47 34.82 26.27
N ASP A 38 11.55 35.53 26.95
CA ASP A 38 10.65 34.95 27.95
C ASP A 38 9.53 34.12 27.31
N ALA A 39 9.05 34.53 26.14
CA ALA A 39 8.02 33.78 25.42
C ALA A 39 8.34 33.67 23.93
N GLY A 40 7.74 32.68 23.30
CA GLY A 40 7.87 32.46 21.86
C GLY A 40 6.74 31.64 21.29
N THR A 41 6.48 31.87 20.02
CA THR A 41 5.50 31.09 19.23
C THR A 41 6.09 30.77 17.87
N ILE A 42 5.89 29.52 17.42
CA ILE A 42 6.21 29.13 16.07
C ILE A 42 4.92 28.82 15.30
N TYR A 43 4.85 29.36 14.11
CA TYR A 43 3.72 29.21 13.20
C TYR A 43 4.17 28.48 11.92
N SER A 44 3.35 27.60 11.41
CA SER A 44 3.45 27.08 10.03
C SER A 44 2.49 27.82 9.11
N ILE A 45 2.73 27.77 7.79
CA ILE A 45 1.82 28.33 6.80
C ILE A 45 1.04 27.20 6.13
N SER A 46 -0.30 27.25 6.24
CA SER A 46 -1.19 26.28 5.59
C SER A 46 -1.30 26.55 4.08
N LYS A 47 -1.78 25.53 3.31
CA LYS A 47 -2.09 25.67 1.88
C LYS A 47 -3.12 26.79 1.58
N GLU A 48 -3.88 27.21 2.59
CA GLU A 48 -4.88 28.28 2.48
C GLU A 48 -4.30 29.66 2.84
N ASN A 49 -2.97 29.78 2.93
CA ASN A 49 -2.28 31.00 3.38
C ASN A 49 -2.75 31.48 4.76
N LYS A 50 -2.88 30.58 5.71
CA LYS A 50 -3.14 30.91 7.12
C LYS A 50 -1.97 30.45 7.98
N LEU A 51 -1.62 31.27 8.96
CA LEU A 51 -0.68 30.93 10.01
C LEU A 51 -1.39 30.04 11.04
N VAL A 52 -0.85 28.83 11.20
CA VAL A 52 -1.31 27.83 12.17
C VAL A 52 -0.35 27.85 13.35
N PHE A 53 -0.90 27.91 14.56
CA PHE A 53 -0.10 27.82 15.77
C PHE A 53 0.41 26.38 15.97
N GLU A 54 1.71 26.20 15.93
CA GLU A 54 2.32 24.86 16.13
C GLU A 54 2.74 24.65 17.59
N THR A 55 3.43 25.64 18.16
CA THR A 55 3.88 25.59 19.56
C THR A 55 3.94 26.98 20.13
N LEU A 56 3.48 27.14 21.36
CA LEU A 56 3.55 28.38 22.15
C LEU A 56 4.18 28.06 23.51
N LEU A 57 5.21 28.82 23.84
CA LEU A 57 5.93 28.76 25.12
C LEU A 57 5.91 30.12 25.78
N ASN A 58 5.65 30.15 27.08
CA ASN A 58 5.76 31.36 27.90
C ASN A 58 6.25 30.96 29.30
N ASN A 59 7.44 31.37 29.64
CA ASN A 59 8.10 31.02 30.91
C ASN A 59 7.43 31.70 32.10
N THR A 60 7.14 32.99 32.01
CA THR A 60 6.49 33.75 33.09
C THR A 60 5.10 33.21 33.40
N LEU A 61 4.31 32.86 32.40
CA LEU A 61 2.97 32.29 32.57
C LEU A 61 2.99 30.77 32.79
N ASN A 62 4.15 30.13 32.75
CA ASN A 62 4.32 28.68 32.79
C ASN A 62 3.38 27.96 31.81
N SER A 63 3.29 28.50 30.59
CA SER A 63 2.40 28.01 29.54
C SER A 63 3.20 27.26 28.47
N HIS A 64 2.75 26.05 28.15
CA HIS A 64 3.28 25.23 27.07
C HIS A 64 2.11 24.58 26.34
N LEU A 65 1.82 25.04 25.12
CA LEU A 65 0.72 24.58 24.28
C LEU A 65 1.26 24.13 22.92
N GLY A 66 0.63 23.15 22.30
CA GLY A 66 1.09 22.55 21.05
C GLY A 66 2.34 21.68 21.23
N GLY A 67 3.07 21.44 20.16
CA GLY A 67 4.31 20.66 20.15
C GLY A 67 4.12 19.25 20.70
N THR A 68 4.93 18.87 21.69
CA THR A 68 4.93 17.52 22.30
C THR A 68 3.95 17.35 23.46
N THR A 69 3.24 18.41 23.87
CA THR A 69 2.39 18.39 25.09
C THR A 69 1.08 17.62 24.92
N GLY A 70 0.65 17.40 23.69
CA GLY A 70 -0.68 16.85 23.38
C GLY A 70 -1.84 17.81 23.66
N LYS A 71 -1.56 19.05 24.15
CA LYS A 71 -2.56 20.08 24.37
C LYS A 71 -2.63 20.97 23.13
N PRO A 72 -3.75 21.03 22.40
CA PRO A 72 -3.85 21.89 21.22
C PRO A 72 -3.75 23.37 21.58
N VAL A 73 -3.28 24.18 20.66
CA VAL A 73 -3.39 25.65 20.75
C VAL A 73 -4.77 26.00 20.21
N GLU A 74 -5.68 26.41 21.08
CA GLU A 74 -7.08 26.70 20.74
C GLU A 74 -7.30 28.11 20.14
N TYR A 75 -6.24 28.77 19.69
CA TYR A 75 -6.37 30.07 19.03
C TYR A 75 -6.75 29.88 17.55
N PRO A 76 -7.59 30.77 16.99
CA PRO A 76 -7.94 30.72 15.58
C PRO A 76 -6.73 31.00 14.69
N ASN A 77 -6.63 30.26 13.58
CA ASN A 77 -5.58 30.48 12.59
C ASN A 77 -5.64 31.92 12.05
N ILE A 78 -4.48 32.53 11.85
CA ILE A 78 -4.36 33.93 11.42
C ILE A 78 -4.22 33.95 9.88
N PRO A 79 -5.15 34.55 9.13
CA PRO A 79 -4.99 34.70 7.69
C PRO A 79 -3.83 35.66 7.38
N VAL A 80 -2.95 35.25 6.44
CA VAL A 80 -1.87 36.12 5.95
C VAL A 80 -2.44 37.28 5.14
N PHE A 81 -3.49 37.00 4.36
CA PHE A 81 -4.19 38.01 3.56
C PHE A 81 -5.66 38.11 3.98
N GLN A 82 -6.21 39.31 4.05
CA GLN A 82 -7.63 39.57 4.25
C GLN A 82 -8.15 40.48 3.14
N PHE A 83 -9.23 40.09 2.51
CA PHE A 83 -9.85 40.82 1.38
C PHE A 83 -8.89 41.13 0.21
N GLY A 84 -7.85 40.29 0.01
CA GLY A 84 -6.83 40.47 -1.03
C GLY A 84 -5.64 41.38 -0.64
N GLU A 85 -5.63 41.94 0.58
CA GLU A 85 -4.55 42.75 1.11
C GLU A 85 -3.85 42.02 2.27
N ILE A 86 -2.62 42.43 2.57
CA ILE A 86 -1.86 41.90 3.72
C ILE A 86 -2.63 42.18 5.02
N ASN A 87 -2.74 41.17 5.88
CA ASN A 87 -3.40 41.34 7.17
C ASN A 87 -2.54 42.14 8.15
N ASN A 88 -2.67 43.45 8.11
CA ASN A 88 -1.95 44.39 8.97
C ASN A 88 -2.40 44.36 10.45
N ASN A 89 -3.43 43.56 10.78
CA ASN A 89 -3.88 43.40 12.17
C ASN A 89 -3.04 42.39 12.97
N ALA A 90 -2.16 41.65 12.28
CA ALA A 90 -1.29 40.66 12.91
C ALA A 90 0.13 40.80 12.35
N MET A 91 1.07 41.19 13.17
CA MET A 91 2.48 41.40 12.80
C MET A 91 3.10 40.14 12.19
N VAL A 92 2.75 38.95 12.70
CA VAL A 92 3.18 37.65 12.13
C VAL A 92 2.69 37.45 10.70
N ALA A 93 1.51 37.99 10.34
CA ALA A 93 1.00 37.94 8.99
C ALA A 93 1.74 38.92 8.06
N VAL A 94 2.12 40.08 8.55
CA VAL A 94 2.96 41.04 7.81
C VAL A 94 4.33 40.41 7.51
N ALA A 95 4.99 39.85 8.52
CA ALA A 95 6.28 39.16 8.33
C ALA A 95 6.17 37.97 7.37
N ALA A 96 5.06 37.18 7.43
CA ALA A 96 4.80 36.09 6.51
C ALA A 96 4.56 36.54 5.06
N ALA A 97 3.98 37.74 4.87
CA ALA A 97 3.69 38.27 3.53
C ALA A 97 4.89 39.00 2.91
N SER A 98 5.62 39.80 3.71
CA SER A 98 6.75 40.62 3.23
C SER A 98 8.07 39.84 3.18
N GLY A 99 8.23 38.81 4.03
CA GLY A 99 9.51 38.12 4.23
C GLY A 99 10.55 38.96 4.96
N GLU A 100 10.14 40.05 5.61
CA GLU A 100 11.00 40.94 6.35
C GLU A 100 10.98 40.63 7.85
N ILE A 101 12.13 40.83 8.51
CA ILE A 101 12.25 40.74 9.97
C ILE A 101 11.60 41.97 10.57
N ILE A 102 10.79 41.78 11.61
CA ILE A 102 10.16 42.86 12.33
C ILE A 102 10.66 42.83 13.78
N ASN A 103 11.42 43.87 14.17
CA ASN A 103 11.98 44.02 15.50
C ASN A 103 11.39 45.25 16.15
N ILE A 104 10.69 45.12 17.27
CA ILE A 104 9.96 46.16 17.96
C ILE A 104 10.49 46.30 19.39
N GLU A 105 10.96 47.45 19.74
CA GLU A 105 11.50 47.75 21.09
C GLU A 105 10.42 47.75 22.18
N ASP A 106 9.26 48.37 21.91
CA ASP A 106 8.10 48.37 22.82
C ASP A 106 6.78 48.37 22.04
N ALA A 107 6.02 47.27 22.17
CA ALA A 107 4.72 47.10 21.55
C ALA A 107 3.64 48.11 22.00
N TYR A 108 3.83 48.76 23.16
CA TYR A 108 2.88 49.72 23.68
C TYR A 108 3.09 51.14 23.11
N THR A 109 4.31 51.45 22.69
CA THR A 109 4.67 52.75 22.07
C THR A 109 4.72 52.69 20.55
N CYS A 110 4.73 51.46 19.96
CA CYS A 110 4.77 51.27 18.53
C CYS A 110 3.48 51.79 17.86
N THR A 111 3.64 52.58 16.79
CA THR A 111 2.55 53.12 15.97
C THR A 111 2.49 52.52 14.57
N GLU A 112 3.52 51.78 14.18
CA GLU A 112 3.68 51.20 12.84
C GLU A 112 2.85 49.93 12.67
N TYR A 113 2.74 49.12 13.73
CA TYR A 113 2.01 47.85 13.74
C TYR A 113 0.88 47.86 14.76
N ASN A 114 -0.15 47.01 14.47
CA ASN A 114 -1.30 46.90 15.36
C ASN A 114 -1.07 45.83 16.44
N PHE A 115 -0.99 46.27 17.70
CA PHE A 115 -0.85 45.42 18.88
C PHE A 115 -2.12 45.35 19.74
N CYS A 116 -3.29 45.69 19.20
CA CYS A 116 -4.54 45.69 19.99
C CYS A 116 -4.84 44.30 20.57
N ALA A 117 -4.70 43.25 19.79
CA ALA A 117 -4.94 41.87 20.24
C ALA A 117 -3.95 41.44 21.34
N ALA A 118 -2.66 41.76 21.20
CA ALA A 118 -1.66 41.48 22.23
C ALA A 118 -1.97 42.27 23.54
N LYS A 119 -2.32 43.55 23.45
CA LYS A 119 -2.71 44.38 24.60
C LYS A 119 -3.99 43.89 25.28
N GLU A 120 -4.94 43.32 24.56
CA GLU A 120 -6.14 42.69 25.14
C GLU A 120 -5.79 41.40 25.88
N MET A 121 -4.93 40.55 25.30
CA MET A 121 -4.45 39.32 25.93
C MET A 121 -3.62 39.64 27.18
N ASP A 122 -2.76 40.66 27.13
CA ASP A 122 -1.97 41.14 28.28
C ASP A 122 -2.87 41.53 29.46
N LYS A 123 -4.01 42.21 29.20
CA LYS A 123 -4.99 42.54 30.23
C LYS A 123 -5.63 41.33 30.88
N LEU A 124 -5.86 40.28 30.10
CA LEU A 124 -6.49 39.05 30.59
C LEU A 124 -5.52 38.18 31.39
N THR A 125 -4.26 38.10 30.96
CA THR A 125 -3.24 37.24 31.54
C THR A 125 -2.38 37.86 32.60
N GLY A 126 -2.35 39.20 32.65
CA GLY A 126 -1.42 39.97 33.48
C GLY A 126 0.02 40.03 32.95
N TYR A 127 0.25 39.41 31.79
CA TYR A 127 1.53 39.48 31.06
C TYR A 127 1.66 40.84 30.35
N ARG A 128 2.86 41.38 30.23
CA ARG A 128 3.10 42.56 29.44
C ARG A 128 4.02 42.26 28.27
N THR A 129 3.48 42.28 27.07
CA THR A 129 4.23 42.19 25.82
C THR A 129 4.96 43.53 25.59
N GLN A 130 6.29 43.51 25.70
CA GLN A 130 7.12 44.72 25.50
C GLN A 130 7.96 44.58 24.23
N SER A 131 9.14 43.97 24.27
CA SER A 131 9.94 43.78 23.06
C SER A 131 9.44 42.56 22.26
N VAL A 132 9.40 42.71 20.94
CA VAL A 132 8.91 41.65 20.05
C VAL A 132 9.81 41.51 18.82
N LEU A 133 10.31 40.33 18.58
CA LEU A 133 11.08 39.96 17.37
C LEU A 133 10.32 38.91 16.57
N THR A 134 9.97 39.24 15.34
CA THR A 134 9.25 38.35 14.42
C THR A 134 10.12 38.04 13.21
N LEU A 135 10.38 36.76 13.00
CA LEU A 135 11.33 36.25 12.02
C LEU A 135 10.62 35.30 11.06
N PRO A 136 10.53 35.60 9.75
CA PRO A 136 10.03 34.68 8.78
C PRO A 136 11.03 33.52 8.57
N MET A 137 10.52 32.27 8.52
CA MET A 137 11.28 31.08 8.18
C MET A 137 11.35 30.94 6.66
N LYS A 138 12.40 31.46 6.06
CA LYS A 138 12.59 31.57 4.62
C LYS A 138 13.56 30.48 4.14
N ASN A 139 13.14 29.68 3.16
CA ASN A 139 13.97 28.63 2.58
C ASN A 139 14.91 29.19 1.48
N HIS A 140 15.69 28.31 0.85
CA HIS A 140 16.64 28.68 -0.21
C HIS A 140 15.96 29.12 -1.53
N GLU A 141 14.66 28.85 -1.70
CA GLU A 141 13.84 29.30 -2.83
C GLU A 141 13.09 30.60 -2.53
N GLU A 142 13.44 31.27 -1.44
CA GLU A 142 12.79 32.51 -0.95
C GLU A 142 11.33 32.28 -0.48
N GLU A 143 10.87 31.04 -0.33
CA GLU A 143 9.54 30.70 0.16
C GLU A 143 9.51 30.73 1.69
N ILE A 144 8.41 31.23 2.25
CA ILE A 144 8.22 31.32 3.70
C ILE A 144 7.40 30.14 4.18
N ASN A 145 8.01 29.23 4.96
CA ASN A 145 7.38 28.02 5.48
C ASN A 145 6.65 28.26 6.80
N GLY A 146 6.97 29.37 7.48
CA GLY A 146 6.40 29.72 8.77
C GLY A 146 7.00 31.00 9.33
N VAL A 147 6.66 31.27 10.57
CA VAL A 147 7.13 32.46 11.31
C VAL A 147 7.46 32.07 12.73
N ILE A 148 8.57 32.60 13.26
CA ILE A 148 8.88 32.57 14.69
C ILE A 148 8.67 33.95 15.25
N GLN A 149 7.95 34.06 16.36
CA GLN A 149 7.79 35.26 17.12
C GLN A 149 8.35 35.04 18.51
N LEU A 150 9.27 35.90 18.92
CA LEU A 150 9.88 35.96 20.25
C LEU A 150 9.42 37.20 20.97
N ILE A 151 9.22 37.10 22.29
CA ILE A 151 8.66 38.16 23.10
C ILE A 151 9.50 38.31 24.36
N ASN A 152 9.78 39.58 24.73
CA ASN A 152 10.45 39.99 25.94
C ASN A 152 11.85 39.39 26.12
N ALA A 153 12.83 39.92 25.37
CA ALA A 153 14.23 39.65 25.70
C ALA A 153 14.55 40.19 27.09
N SER A 154 15.37 39.48 27.86
CA SER A 154 15.75 39.87 29.22
C SER A 154 17.26 39.99 29.39
N ASP A 155 17.70 40.94 30.24
CA ASP A 155 19.08 41.02 30.68
C ASP A 155 19.39 40.02 31.81
N ASP A 156 20.65 39.96 32.27
CA ASP A 156 21.07 39.07 33.36
C ASP A 156 20.39 39.40 34.72
N GLN A 157 19.72 40.54 34.83
CA GLN A 157 18.97 40.96 36.02
C GLN A 157 17.47 40.64 35.90
N GLY A 158 17.03 40.15 34.77
CA GLY A 158 15.63 39.84 34.48
C GLY A 158 14.79 41.03 34.02
N ASN A 159 15.40 42.17 33.68
CA ASN A 159 14.66 43.28 33.10
C ASN A 159 14.41 43.03 31.62
N VAL A 160 13.21 43.39 31.14
CA VAL A 160 12.92 43.31 29.71
C VAL A 160 13.68 44.40 28.95
N ILE A 161 14.39 43.96 27.90
CA ILE A 161 15.19 44.81 27.03
C ILE A 161 14.76 44.61 25.55
N PRO A 162 15.06 45.55 24.64
CA PRO A 162 14.94 45.35 23.21
C PRO A 162 15.85 44.22 22.71
N PHE A 163 15.46 43.53 21.62
CA PHE A 163 16.35 42.62 20.89
C PHE A 163 17.39 43.44 20.14
N ASP A 164 18.67 43.20 20.41
CA ASP A 164 19.77 43.91 19.73
C ASP A 164 20.08 43.28 18.36
N ASP A 165 20.87 43.97 17.54
CA ASP A 165 21.23 43.57 16.18
C ASP A 165 22.02 42.23 16.14
N GLU A 166 22.77 41.89 17.20
CA GLU A 166 23.53 40.63 17.27
C GLU A 166 22.59 39.47 17.52
N VAL A 167 21.67 39.59 18.45
CA VAL A 167 20.61 38.63 18.76
C VAL A 167 19.71 38.41 17.54
N GLU A 168 19.31 39.50 16.87
CA GLU A 168 18.50 39.41 15.64
C GLU A 168 19.23 38.60 14.57
N ARG A 169 20.51 38.88 14.27
CA ARG A 169 21.30 38.13 13.26
C ARG A 169 21.49 36.67 13.58
N ILE A 170 21.79 36.34 14.85
CA ILE A 170 21.98 34.94 15.27
C ILE A 170 20.66 34.17 15.19
N THR A 171 19.58 34.77 15.66
CA THR A 171 18.25 34.14 15.63
C THR A 171 17.72 34.01 14.20
N HIS A 172 17.99 34.98 13.33
CA HIS A 172 17.68 34.89 11.90
C HIS A 172 18.45 33.74 11.22
N ALA A 173 19.75 33.58 11.54
CA ALA A 173 20.52 32.47 11.00
C ALA A 173 19.94 31.08 11.43
N LEU A 174 19.52 30.95 12.71
CA LEU A 174 18.83 29.74 13.18
C LEU A 174 17.49 29.54 12.47
N THR A 175 16.71 30.58 12.30
CA THR A 175 15.40 30.53 11.64
C THR A 175 15.54 30.11 10.18
N SER A 176 16.56 30.60 9.46
CA SER A 176 16.88 30.20 8.10
C SER A 176 17.31 28.73 8.01
N LEU A 177 18.16 28.25 8.94
CA LEU A 177 18.54 26.87 9.05
C LEU A 177 17.33 25.97 9.32
N ALA A 178 16.45 26.39 10.23
CA ALA A 178 15.21 25.69 10.54
C ALA A 178 14.29 25.61 9.32
N ALA A 179 14.15 26.68 8.54
CA ALA A 179 13.37 26.67 7.30
C ALA A 179 13.87 25.64 6.30
N VAL A 180 15.19 25.53 6.08
CA VAL A 180 15.80 24.54 5.20
C VAL A 180 15.52 23.11 5.69
N ILE A 181 15.66 22.83 6.99
CA ILE A 181 15.41 21.52 7.57
C ILE A 181 13.93 21.14 7.40
N LEU A 182 13.01 22.07 7.65
CA LEU A 182 11.57 21.85 7.48
C LEU A 182 11.20 21.59 6.02
N THR A 183 11.75 22.38 5.08
CA THR A 183 11.56 22.16 3.63
C THR A 183 12.04 20.78 3.21
N ASN A 184 13.26 20.40 3.60
CA ASN A 184 13.80 19.10 3.24
C ASN A 184 12.92 17.96 3.77
N LYS A 185 12.41 18.07 4.99
CA LYS A 185 11.51 17.09 5.57
C LYS A 185 10.18 17.02 4.84
N GLN A 186 9.61 18.15 4.46
CA GLN A 186 8.40 18.21 3.66
C GLN A 186 8.61 17.55 2.29
N LEU A 187 9.70 17.86 1.58
CA LEU A 187 10.04 17.27 0.29
C LEU A 187 10.21 15.75 0.37
N ILE A 188 10.83 15.23 1.45
CA ILE A 188 10.94 13.79 1.68
C ILE A 188 9.55 13.16 1.82
N ASN A 189 8.68 13.73 2.65
CA ASN A 189 7.31 13.25 2.83
C ASN A 189 6.49 13.30 1.52
N GLU A 190 6.63 14.37 0.74
CA GLU A 190 5.96 14.50 -0.56
C GLU A 190 6.46 13.46 -1.56
N MET A 191 7.77 13.17 -1.57
CA MET A 191 8.36 12.12 -2.39
C MET A 191 7.86 10.72 -1.98
N GLU A 192 7.75 10.43 -0.68
CA GLU A 192 7.19 9.18 -0.17
C GLU A 192 5.72 9.01 -0.59
N ASN A 193 4.91 10.06 -0.46
CA ASN A 193 3.51 10.06 -0.88
C ASN A 193 3.36 9.89 -2.40
N LEU A 194 4.22 10.55 -3.18
CA LEU A 194 4.24 10.39 -4.63
C LEU A 194 4.59 8.96 -5.03
N PHE A 195 5.60 8.37 -4.38
CA PHE A 195 6.01 6.99 -4.64
C PHE A 195 4.91 5.99 -4.29
N ALA A 196 4.25 6.16 -3.14
CA ALA A 196 3.11 5.34 -2.74
C ALA A 196 1.94 5.45 -3.74
N SER A 197 1.62 6.69 -4.18
CA SER A 197 0.58 6.93 -5.19
C SER A 197 0.93 6.31 -6.53
N PHE A 198 2.20 6.36 -6.94
CA PHE A 198 2.68 5.74 -8.18
C PHE A 198 2.58 4.21 -8.12
N SER A 199 2.96 3.60 -6.98
CA SER A 199 2.82 2.16 -6.75
C SER A 199 1.36 1.72 -6.87
N GLN A 200 0.43 2.46 -6.27
CA GLN A 200 -1.01 2.23 -6.38
C GLN A 200 -1.54 2.41 -7.81
N LEU A 201 -1.00 3.38 -8.55
CA LEU A 201 -1.36 3.60 -9.95
C LEU A 201 -0.95 2.41 -10.83
N ILE A 202 0.28 1.89 -10.65
CA ILE A 202 0.76 0.70 -11.36
C ILE A 202 -0.16 -0.49 -11.06
N ALA A 203 -0.41 -0.78 -9.78
CA ALA A 203 -1.30 -1.86 -9.36
C ALA A 203 -2.70 -1.71 -9.98
N SER A 204 -3.29 -0.50 -9.94
CA SER A 204 -4.58 -0.21 -10.55
C SER A 204 -4.58 -0.37 -12.08
N ALA A 205 -3.47 -0.10 -12.76
CA ALA A 205 -3.36 -0.29 -14.20
C ALA A 205 -3.34 -1.78 -14.57
N ILE A 206 -2.69 -2.61 -13.75
CA ILE A 206 -2.66 -4.07 -13.90
C ILE A 206 -4.06 -4.64 -13.67
N ASP A 207 -4.72 -4.23 -12.59
CA ASP A 207 -6.08 -4.63 -12.27
C ASP A 207 -7.08 -4.28 -13.37
N LYS A 208 -6.96 -3.11 -13.99
CA LYS A 208 -7.83 -2.69 -15.11
C LYS A 208 -7.62 -3.47 -16.40
N ARG A 209 -6.46 -4.11 -16.56
CA ARG A 209 -6.17 -4.95 -17.72
C ARG A 209 -6.94 -6.27 -17.70
N SER A 210 -7.16 -6.82 -16.50
CA SER A 210 -8.00 -8.00 -16.30
C SER A 210 -9.26 -7.60 -15.53
N PRO A 211 -10.46 -7.79 -16.08
CA PRO A 211 -11.71 -7.48 -15.38
C PRO A 211 -11.94 -8.37 -14.14
N TYR A 212 -11.09 -9.36 -13.91
CA TYR A 212 -11.21 -10.38 -12.86
C TYR A 212 -10.17 -10.25 -11.73
N THR A 213 -9.29 -9.26 -11.82
CA THR A 213 -8.30 -8.93 -10.78
C THR A 213 -8.55 -7.53 -10.19
N GLY A 214 -9.72 -6.94 -10.49
CA GLY A 214 -10.00 -5.52 -10.32
C GLY A 214 -9.88 -4.96 -8.90
N GLU A 215 -9.76 -5.79 -7.87
CA GLU A 215 -9.54 -5.36 -6.49
C GLU A 215 -8.47 -6.17 -5.75
N HIS A 216 -7.90 -7.19 -6.39
CA HIS A 216 -6.88 -8.05 -5.79
C HIS A 216 -5.68 -7.23 -5.28
N CYS A 217 -5.08 -6.41 -6.16
CA CYS A 217 -3.93 -5.58 -5.79
C CYS A 217 -4.25 -4.52 -4.72
N ARG A 218 -5.53 -4.25 -4.42
CA ARG A 218 -5.95 -3.37 -3.33
C ARG A 218 -6.16 -4.11 -2.02
N ARG A 219 -6.70 -5.35 -2.09
CA ARG A 219 -7.04 -6.15 -0.91
C ARG A 219 -5.83 -6.82 -0.27
N VAL A 220 -4.88 -7.31 -1.08
CA VAL A 220 -3.65 -7.93 -0.56
C VAL A 220 -2.85 -7.01 0.36
N PRO A 221 -2.59 -5.73 0.03
CA PRO A 221 -1.93 -4.80 0.96
C PRO A 221 -2.68 -4.65 2.30
N VAL A 222 -4.01 -4.60 2.28
CA VAL A 222 -4.81 -4.48 3.51
C VAL A 222 -4.60 -5.68 4.41
N ILE A 223 -4.74 -6.91 3.87
CA ILE A 223 -4.54 -8.15 4.63
C ILE A 223 -3.11 -8.24 5.16
N THR A 224 -2.12 -7.94 4.31
CA THR A 224 -0.70 -7.94 4.69
C THR A 224 -0.43 -7.01 5.86
N MET A 225 -0.97 -5.79 5.82
CA MET A 225 -0.79 -4.81 6.88
C MET A 225 -1.54 -5.17 8.17
N MET A 226 -2.70 -5.82 8.07
CA MET A 226 -3.42 -6.34 9.24
C MET A 226 -2.62 -7.46 9.92
N LEU A 227 -2.09 -8.42 9.14
CA LEU A 227 -1.25 -9.50 9.65
C LEU A 227 0.06 -8.96 10.26
N ALA A 228 0.73 -8.02 9.59
CA ALA A 228 1.94 -7.40 10.11
C ALA A 228 1.72 -6.69 11.45
N LYS A 229 0.60 -5.98 11.62
CA LYS A 229 0.22 -5.37 12.90
C LYS A 229 -0.08 -6.40 13.98
N ALA A 230 -0.76 -7.50 13.63
CA ALA A 230 -1.00 -8.59 14.56
C ALA A 230 0.32 -9.21 15.05
N CYS A 231 1.25 -9.52 14.12
CA CYS A 231 2.57 -10.05 14.48
C CYS A 231 3.42 -9.09 15.30
N HIS A 232 3.36 -7.78 15.01
CA HIS A 232 4.07 -6.75 15.79
C HIS A 232 3.59 -6.65 17.24
N ASN A 233 2.28 -6.86 17.48
CA ASN A 233 1.66 -6.72 18.81
C ASN A 233 1.73 -8.00 19.65
N ILE A 234 2.17 -9.11 19.09
CA ILE A 234 2.25 -10.39 19.80
C ILE A 234 3.42 -10.38 20.79
N ASN A 235 3.18 -10.85 22.02
CA ASN A 235 4.18 -10.88 23.09
C ASN A 235 4.52 -12.30 23.53
N THR A 236 4.05 -13.31 22.81
CA THR A 236 4.24 -14.74 23.12
C THR A 236 4.48 -15.55 21.85
N GLY A 237 5.02 -16.75 22.01
CA GLY A 237 5.26 -17.67 20.88
C GLY A 237 6.49 -17.32 20.03
N PRO A 238 6.65 -17.99 18.88
CA PRO A 238 7.85 -17.88 18.04
C PRO A 238 8.09 -16.49 17.44
N LEU A 239 7.08 -15.63 17.41
CA LEU A 239 7.14 -14.27 16.83
C LEU A 239 7.19 -13.16 17.90
N ASN A 240 7.40 -13.50 19.19
CA ASN A 240 7.44 -12.52 20.29
C ASN A 240 8.53 -11.45 20.14
N ASP A 241 9.63 -11.78 19.47
CA ASP A 241 10.74 -10.85 19.22
C ASP A 241 10.58 -10.07 17.89
N PHE A 242 9.53 -10.36 17.13
CA PHE A 242 9.28 -9.68 15.87
C PHE A 242 8.73 -8.28 16.13
N ASN A 243 9.46 -7.27 15.68
CA ASN A 243 9.08 -5.88 15.80
C ASN A 243 9.27 -5.15 14.46
N MET A 244 8.39 -4.22 14.17
CA MET A 244 8.46 -3.37 12.98
C MET A 244 8.37 -1.90 13.37
N GLU A 245 9.25 -1.08 12.82
CA GLU A 245 9.15 0.37 12.92
C GLU A 245 8.21 0.91 11.83
N LYS A 246 7.89 2.21 11.89
CA LYS A 246 7.01 2.85 10.92
C LYS A 246 7.52 2.71 9.49
N GLU A 247 8.82 2.79 9.32
CA GLU A 247 9.52 2.63 8.05
C GLU A 247 9.38 1.20 7.51
N ASP A 248 9.46 0.16 8.35
CA ASP A 248 9.28 -1.24 7.94
C ASP A 248 7.84 -1.51 7.47
N PHE A 249 6.83 -0.95 8.17
CA PHE A 249 5.44 -1.03 7.72
C PHE A 249 5.25 -0.35 6.37
N HIS A 250 5.90 0.79 6.15
CA HIS A 250 5.82 1.49 4.86
C HIS A 250 6.44 0.66 3.74
N GLU A 251 7.63 0.09 3.98
CA GLU A 251 8.34 -0.77 3.02
C GLU A 251 7.51 -2.00 2.64
N LEU A 252 6.92 -2.68 3.63
CA LEU A 252 6.04 -3.82 3.39
C LEU A 252 4.77 -3.44 2.62
N ASN A 253 4.17 -2.29 2.93
CA ASN A 253 3.00 -1.80 2.22
C ASN A 253 3.30 -1.54 0.73
N VAL A 254 4.44 -0.90 0.43
CA VAL A 254 4.91 -0.68 -0.96
C VAL A 254 5.13 -2.02 -1.68
N ALA A 255 5.79 -2.99 -1.03
CA ALA A 255 6.00 -4.32 -1.58
C ALA A 255 4.66 -5.01 -1.91
N ALA A 256 3.69 -4.91 -1.00
CA ALA A 256 2.36 -5.50 -1.19
C ALA A 256 1.59 -4.87 -2.36
N TRP A 257 1.74 -3.58 -2.63
CA TRP A 257 1.17 -2.94 -3.82
C TRP A 257 1.83 -3.38 -5.12
N LEU A 258 3.12 -3.72 -5.10
CA LEU A 258 3.92 -4.01 -6.28
C LEU A 258 4.16 -5.51 -6.51
N HIS A 259 3.69 -6.40 -5.62
CA HIS A 259 4.01 -7.83 -5.66
C HIS A 259 3.72 -8.50 -7.01
N ASP A 260 2.70 -8.06 -7.68
CA ASP A 260 2.18 -8.60 -8.94
C ASP A 260 2.47 -7.71 -10.16
N CYS A 261 3.38 -6.74 -10.08
CA CYS A 261 3.64 -5.79 -11.16
C CYS A 261 4.06 -6.47 -12.47
N GLY A 262 4.70 -7.62 -12.41
CA GLY A 262 5.08 -8.41 -13.59
C GLY A 262 3.91 -9.03 -14.36
N LYS A 263 2.70 -9.08 -13.81
CA LYS A 263 1.50 -9.51 -14.55
C LYS A 263 1.22 -8.65 -15.79
N VAL A 264 1.81 -7.45 -15.85
CA VAL A 264 1.74 -6.60 -17.06
C VAL A 264 2.26 -7.31 -18.31
N ALA A 265 3.22 -8.22 -18.18
CA ALA A 265 3.78 -8.98 -19.29
C ALA A 265 3.00 -10.28 -19.60
N THR A 266 2.10 -10.72 -18.73
CA THR A 266 1.33 -11.95 -18.95
C THR A 266 0.23 -11.72 -19.99
N PRO A 267 0.13 -12.55 -21.04
CA PRO A 267 -0.93 -12.41 -22.04
C PRO A 267 -2.34 -12.59 -21.42
N GLU A 268 -3.27 -11.70 -21.76
CA GLU A 268 -4.64 -11.68 -21.23
C GLU A 268 -5.37 -13.01 -21.47
N TYR A 269 -5.23 -13.59 -22.66
CA TYR A 269 -5.89 -14.86 -23.01
C TYR A 269 -5.41 -16.05 -22.17
N VAL A 270 -4.27 -15.93 -21.50
CA VAL A 270 -3.79 -16.95 -20.55
C VAL A 270 -4.26 -16.62 -19.14
N MET A 271 -4.18 -15.35 -18.74
CA MET A 271 -4.55 -14.89 -17.40
C MET A 271 -6.05 -15.05 -17.14
N ASP A 272 -6.88 -14.70 -18.13
CA ASP A 272 -8.35 -14.72 -18.06
C ASP A 272 -8.97 -15.94 -18.75
N LYS A 273 -8.22 -17.05 -18.87
CA LYS A 273 -8.65 -18.23 -19.58
C LYS A 273 -9.87 -18.89 -18.94
N LYS A 274 -11.02 -18.74 -19.57
CA LYS A 274 -12.35 -19.17 -19.07
C LYS A 274 -12.60 -20.66 -19.19
N THR A 275 -12.23 -21.24 -20.32
CA THR A 275 -12.44 -22.62 -20.67
C THR A 275 -11.12 -23.25 -21.12
N LYS A 276 -11.04 -24.58 -21.20
CA LYS A 276 -9.80 -25.28 -21.59
C LYS A 276 -9.35 -24.93 -23.00
N LEU A 277 -10.28 -24.61 -23.92
CA LEU A 277 -10.02 -24.28 -25.31
C LEU A 277 -9.98 -22.78 -25.61
N SER A 278 -10.26 -21.93 -24.61
CA SER A 278 -10.21 -20.48 -24.77
C SER A 278 -8.79 -20.02 -25.14
N THR A 279 -8.72 -19.12 -26.14
CA THR A 279 -7.52 -18.38 -26.56
C THR A 279 -7.95 -16.93 -26.84
N VAL A 280 -7.81 -16.40 -28.05
CA VAL A 280 -8.44 -15.14 -28.49
C VAL A 280 -9.98 -15.29 -28.57
N PHE A 281 -10.44 -16.51 -28.88
CA PHE A 281 -11.83 -16.96 -28.82
C PHE A 281 -11.91 -18.40 -28.32
N ASP A 282 -13.08 -18.88 -27.93
CA ASP A 282 -13.24 -20.27 -27.51
C ASP A 282 -13.30 -21.21 -28.72
N ARG A 283 -12.28 -22.03 -28.88
CA ARG A 283 -12.14 -22.98 -30.00
C ARG A 283 -13.17 -24.12 -29.97
N ILE A 284 -14.00 -24.21 -28.92
CA ILE A 284 -15.13 -25.18 -28.91
C ILE A 284 -16.06 -24.95 -30.10
N GLU A 285 -16.26 -23.72 -30.53
CA GLU A 285 -17.10 -23.37 -31.68
C GLU A 285 -16.58 -24.01 -32.98
N LEU A 286 -15.24 -24.09 -33.14
CA LEU A 286 -14.65 -24.81 -34.29
C LEU A 286 -14.85 -26.32 -34.22
N ILE A 287 -14.79 -26.88 -33.01
CA ILE A 287 -15.06 -28.32 -32.81
C ILE A 287 -16.53 -28.61 -33.11
N GLU A 288 -17.45 -27.79 -32.60
CA GLU A 288 -18.88 -27.92 -32.89
C GLU A 288 -19.15 -27.85 -34.39
N SER A 289 -18.55 -26.88 -35.09
CA SER A 289 -18.68 -26.76 -36.55
C SER A 289 -18.17 -28.02 -37.27
N ARG A 290 -17.08 -28.67 -36.79
CA ARG A 290 -16.57 -29.91 -37.35
C ARG A 290 -17.50 -31.09 -37.05
N PHE A 291 -18.14 -31.13 -35.86
CA PHE A 291 -19.19 -32.13 -35.57
C PHE A 291 -20.41 -31.97 -36.48
N GLU A 292 -20.81 -30.73 -36.81
CA GLU A 292 -21.87 -30.46 -37.77
C GLU A 292 -21.53 -30.97 -39.19
N ILE A 293 -20.26 -30.78 -39.62
CA ILE A 293 -19.80 -31.34 -40.91
C ILE A 293 -19.86 -32.87 -40.87
N ALA A 294 -19.39 -33.52 -39.80
CA ALA A 294 -19.45 -34.97 -39.62
C ALA A 294 -20.91 -35.46 -39.65
N ALA A 295 -21.85 -34.75 -39.01
CA ALA A 295 -23.27 -35.08 -39.07
C ALA A 295 -23.82 -35.03 -40.49
N ARG A 296 -23.49 -34.01 -41.27
CA ARG A 296 -23.90 -33.86 -42.69
C ARG A 296 -23.29 -34.95 -43.55
N ASP A 297 -22.05 -35.33 -43.32
CA ASP A 297 -21.38 -36.43 -44.05
C ASP A 297 -22.06 -37.77 -43.76
N ILE A 298 -22.45 -38.07 -42.51
CA ILE A 298 -23.23 -39.25 -42.12
C ILE A 298 -24.60 -39.21 -42.81
N TYR A 299 -25.31 -38.08 -42.74
CA TYR A 299 -26.64 -37.94 -43.35
C TYR A 299 -26.61 -38.15 -44.86
N SER A 300 -25.60 -37.62 -45.55
CA SER A 300 -25.46 -37.67 -47.01
C SER A 300 -24.88 -38.98 -47.52
N SER A 301 -24.41 -39.86 -46.63
CA SER A 301 -23.80 -41.13 -47.02
C SER A 301 -24.78 -42.07 -47.71
N LYS A 302 -24.42 -42.50 -48.93
CA LYS A 302 -25.17 -43.51 -49.69
C LYS A 302 -24.84 -44.94 -49.26
N LYS A 303 -23.83 -45.12 -48.41
CA LYS A 303 -23.38 -46.43 -47.92
C LYS A 303 -24.07 -46.88 -46.64
N LEU A 304 -24.79 -46.02 -45.98
CA LEU A 304 -25.47 -46.26 -44.70
C LEU A 304 -26.99 -46.29 -44.92
N ASP A 305 -27.68 -47.24 -44.30
CA ASP A 305 -29.13 -47.24 -44.20
C ASP A 305 -29.62 -46.25 -43.14
N ASP A 306 -30.90 -45.90 -43.16
CA ASP A 306 -31.48 -44.85 -42.29
C ASP A 306 -31.42 -45.24 -40.80
N LYS A 307 -31.47 -46.53 -40.45
CA LYS A 307 -31.37 -47.02 -39.08
C LYS A 307 -29.96 -46.81 -38.54
N ASN A 308 -28.94 -47.17 -39.32
CA ASN A 308 -27.54 -46.97 -38.94
C ASN A 308 -27.17 -45.47 -38.88
N LYS A 309 -27.69 -44.66 -39.82
CA LYS A 309 -27.53 -43.18 -39.76
C LYS A 309 -28.07 -42.62 -38.44
N ALA A 310 -29.29 -43.01 -38.06
CA ALA A 310 -29.91 -42.53 -36.82
C ALA A 310 -29.10 -42.89 -35.57
N VAL A 311 -28.54 -44.10 -35.50
CA VAL A 311 -27.68 -44.55 -34.39
C VAL A 311 -26.38 -43.75 -34.35
N LEU A 312 -25.72 -43.55 -35.49
CA LEU A 312 -24.47 -42.79 -35.58
C LEU A 312 -24.65 -41.31 -35.24
N LEU A 313 -25.73 -40.67 -35.72
CA LEU A 313 -26.04 -39.28 -35.40
C LEU A 313 -26.32 -39.07 -33.91
N LYS A 314 -27.06 -40.01 -33.29
CA LYS A 314 -27.30 -39.98 -31.84
C LYS A 314 -26.00 -40.11 -31.04
N GLN A 315 -25.11 -41.00 -31.43
CA GLN A 315 -23.82 -41.14 -30.75
C GLN A 315 -22.94 -39.92 -30.95
N LEU A 316 -22.92 -39.38 -32.17
CA LEU A 316 -22.19 -38.14 -32.47
C LEU A 316 -22.65 -36.96 -31.57
N ASP A 317 -23.96 -36.79 -31.35
CA ASP A 317 -24.53 -35.78 -30.51
C ASP A 317 -24.15 -35.97 -29.02
N ILE A 318 -24.18 -37.20 -28.52
CA ILE A 318 -23.71 -37.54 -27.16
C ILE A 318 -22.25 -37.21 -26.99
N ASP A 319 -21.40 -37.49 -27.97
CA ASP A 319 -19.97 -37.25 -27.91
C ASP A 319 -19.65 -35.74 -28.04
N ARG A 320 -20.38 -35.00 -28.92
CA ARG A 320 -20.30 -33.55 -29.01
C ARG A 320 -20.60 -32.89 -27.65
N ASN A 321 -21.72 -33.26 -27.03
CA ASN A 321 -22.13 -32.68 -25.73
C ASN A 321 -21.11 -33.02 -24.64
N PHE A 322 -20.51 -34.19 -24.64
CA PHE A 322 -19.44 -34.55 -23.72
C PHE A 322 -18.20 -33.66 -23.90
N ILE A 323 -17.79 -33.37 -25.13
CA ILE A 323 -16.66 -32.48 -25.41
C ILE A 323 -16.96 -31.03 -24.97
N CYS A 324 -18.19 -30.52 -25.18
CA CYS A 324 -18.62 -29.23 -24.69
C CYS A 324 -18.52 -29.14 -23.15
N LEU A 325 -18.98 -30.15 -22.44
CA LEU A 325 -18.84 -30.25 -20.97
C LEU A 325 -17.36 -30.34 -20.55
N ALA A 326 -16.55 -31.12 -21.27
CA ALA A 326 -15.11 -31.26 -21.01
C ALA A 326 -14.37 -29.94 -21.09
N ASN A 327 -14.83 -28.99 -21.90
CA ASN A 327 -14.23 -27.67 -22.07
C ASN A 327 -14.39 -26.75 -20.85
N THR A 328 -15.40 -26.95 -20.00
CA THR A 328 -15.73 -26.03 -18.90
C THR A 328 -14.70 -25.99 -17.76
N GLY A 329 -13.89 -27.00 -17.55
CA GLY A 329 -12.81 -27.04 -16.56
C GLY A 329 -13.25 -27.09 -15.08
N GLY A 330 -14.55 -27.19 -14.79
CA GLY A 330 -15.09 -27.14 -13.42
C GLY A 330 -14.97 -28.45 -12.65
N GLU A 331 -14.96 -29.62 -13.32
CA GLU A 331 -14.91 -30.93 -12.70
C GLU A 331 -13.50 -31.55 -12.77
N PHE A 332 -13.21 -32.42 -11.78
CA PHE A 332 -12.02 -33.25 -11.87
C PHE A 332 -12.19 -34.30 -13.00
N PHE A 333 -11.26 -34.30 -13.96
CA PHE A 333 -11.23 -35.24 -15.06
C PHE A 333 -10.42 -36.47 -14.68
N ASP A 334 -11.13 -37.59 -14.49
CA ASP A 334 -10.54 -38.90 -14.28
C ASP A 334 -9.96 -39.48 -15.59
N ASP A 335 -9.22 -40.57 -15.45
CA ASP A 335 -8.56 -41.19 -16.59
C ASP A 335 -9.58 -41.80 -17.60
N ASP A 336 -10.79 -42.18 -17.18
CA ASP A 336 -11.84 -42.69 -18.07
C ASP A 336 -12.39 -41.58 -18.97
N LYS A 337 -12.64 -40.39 -18.42
CA LYS A 337 -13.04 -39.22 -19.21
C LYS A 337 -11.95 -38.81 -20.20
N ILE A 338 -10.66 -38.86 -19.78
CA ILE A 338 -9.51 -38.58 -20.65
C ILE A 338 -9.45 -39.61 -21.80
N ASN A 339 -9.56 -40.91 -21.52
CA ASN A 339 -9.57 -41.97 -22.53
C ASN A 339 -10.72 -41.81 -23.51
N ARG A 340 -11.89 -41.35 -23.05
CA ARG A 340 -13.02 -41.04 -23.91
C ARG A 340 -12.72 -39.90 -24.88
N ILE A 341 -12.04 -38.83 -24.45
CA ILE A 341 -11.62 -37.74 -25.36
C ILE A 341 -10.71 -38.26 -26.46
N TYR A 342 -9.72 -39.11 -26.13
CA TYR A 342 -8.85 -39.73 -27.13
C TYR A 342 -9.62 -40.62 -28.10
N ALA A 343 -10.59 -41.39 -27.61
CA ALA A 343 -11.43 -42.24 -28.44
C ALA A 343 -12.26 -41.43 -29.45
N ILE A 344 -12.90 -40.33 -28.98
CA ILE A 344 -13.69 -39.42 -29.82
C ILE A 344 -12.82 -38.76 -30.89
N ALA A 345 -11.64 -38.26 -30.53
CA ALA A 345 -10.72 -37.62 -31.46
C ALA A 345 -10.26 -38.57 -32.58
N LYS A 346 -10.09 -39.86 -32.27
CA LYS A 346 -9.71 -40.89 -33.23
C LYS A 346 -10.88 -41.35 -34.09
N GLN A 347 -12.09 -41.38 -33.54
CA GLN A 347 -13.27 -41.95 -34.18
C GLN A 347 -13.80 -41.09 -35.32
N TYR A 348 -13.84 -39.77 -35.14
CA TYR A 348 -14.52 -38.86 -36.09
C TYR A 348 -13.51 -38.10 -36.95
N GLN A 349 -13.74 -38.21 -38.28
CA GLN A 349 -12.93 -37.51 -39.29
C GLN A 349 -13.86 -36.66 -40.18
N VAL A 350 -13.38 -35.52 -40.62
CA VAL A 350 -14.10 -34.63 -41.53
C VAL A 350 -13.22 -34.24 -42.70
N SER A 351 -13.84 -34.01 -43.86
CA SER A 351 -13.15 -33.49 -45.05
C SER A 351 -13.38 -32.01 -45.21
N ILE A 352 -12.32 -31.21 -45.05
CA ILE A 352 -12.36 -29.76 -45.23
C ILE A 352 -11.37 -29.36 -46.31
N LYS A 353 -11.86 -28.69 -47.36
CA LYS A 353 -11.03 -28.29 -48.53
C LYS A 353 -10.29 -29.50 -49.16
N GLY A 354 -10.92 -30.65 -49.22
CA GLY A 354 -10.35 -31.88 -49.79
C GLY A 354 -9.30 -32.59 -48.92
N LYS A 355 -9.06 -32.11 -47.68
CA LYS A 355 -8.16 -32.75 -46.71
C LYS A 355 -8.98 -33.41 -45.60
N THR A 356 -8.72 -34.69 -45.34
CA THR A 356 -9.29 -35.39 -44.20
C THR A 356 -8.52 -35.05 -42.94
N GLN A 357 -9.23 -34.65 -41.89
CA GLN A 357 -8.66 -34.27 -40.60
C GLN A 357 -9.56 -34.72 -39.45
N PRO A 358 -9.05 -34.95 -38.24
CA PRO A 358 -9.87 -35.30 -37.09
C PRO A 358 -10.80 -34.13 -36.69
N VAL A 359 -11.94 -34.50 -36.08
CA VAL A 359 -12.89 -33.51 -35.54
C VAL A 359 -12.26 -32.72 -34.39
N ILE A 360 -11.36 -33.32 -33.63
CA ILE A 360 -10.60 -32.71 -32.55
C ILE A 360 -9.11 -32.84 -32.88
N SER A 361 -8.39 -31.74 -33.00
CA SER A 361 -6.95 -31.74 -33.27
C SER A 361 -6.12 -32.16 -32.04
N ASP A 362 -4.87 -32.56 -32.25
CA ASP A 362 -3.96 -32.94 -31.14
C ASP A 362 -3.77 -31.84 -30.11
N ASP A 363 -3.70 -30.56 -30.55
CA ASP A 363 -3.59 -29.42 -29.64
C ASP A 363 -4.87 -29.21 -28.82
N GLU A 364 -6.04 -29.43 -29.42
CA GLU A 364 -7.32 -29.35 -28.71
C GLU A 364 -7.46 -30.50 -27.71
N VAL A 365 -7.02 -31.70 -28.06
CA VAL A 365 -6.95 -32.85 -27.13
C VAL A 365 -6.04 -32.51 -25.96
N TYR A 366 -4.83 -31.96 -26.21
CA TYR A 366 -3.89 -31.58 -25.17
C TYR A 366 -4.50 -30.61 -24.15
N ASN A 367 -5.35 -29.70 -24.60
CA ASN A 367 -6.04 -28.77 -23.71
C ASN A 367 -7.26 -29.41 -23.00
N LEU A 368 -8.06 -30.23 -23.69
CA LEU A 368 -9.25 -30.86 -23.13
C LEU A 368 -8.94 -31.86 -22.02
N ILE A 369 -7.79 -32.56 -22.07
CA ILE A 369 -7.38 -33.57 -21.08
C ILE A 369 -6.81 -32.97 -19.77
N ILE A 370 -6.83 -31.65 -19.59
CA ILE A 370 -6.42 -31.03 -18.32
C ILE A 370 -7.28 -31.62 -17.20
N LYS A 371 -6.63 -32.24 -16.20
CA LYS A 371 -7.32 -32.90 -15.07
C LYS A 371 -8.06 -31.93 -14.16
N ARG A 372 -7.53 -30.73 -13.96
CA ARG A 372 -8.11 -29.73 -13.06
C ARG A 372 -7.89 -28.31 -13.59
N GLY A 373 -8.98 -27.54 -13.66
CA GLY A 373 -8.96 -26.16 -14.15
C GLY A 373 -8.87 -26.05 -15.67
N THR A 374 -8.49 -24.89 -16.16
CA THR A 374 -8.50 -24.54 -17.59
C THR A 374 -7.12 -24.38 -18.21
N ILE A 375 -6.06 -24.30 -17.39
CA ILE A 375 -4.70 -23.90 -17.77
C ILE A 375 -3.81 -25.13 -17.93
N ASN A 376 -3.19 -25.29 -19.10
CA ASN A 376 -2.25 -26.37 -19.37
C ASN A 376 -0.84 -26.07 -18.80
N PRO A 377 0.08 -27.07 -18.74
CA PRO A 377 1.43 -26.88 -18.17
C PRO A 377 2.26 -25.79 -18.86
N LYS A 378 2.11 -25.57 -20.17
CA LYS A 378 2.82 -24.52 -20.91
C LYS A 378 2.31 -23.14 -20.50
N GLU A 379 0.99 -22.99 -20.44
CA GLU A 379 0.34 -21.75 -20.00
C GLU A 379 0.63 -21.46 -18.52
N ARG A 380 0.69 -22.50 -17.67
CA ARG A 380 1.09 -22.36 -16.28
C ARG A 380 2.50 -21.77 -16.16
N LYS A 381 3.43 -22.23 -17.00
CA LYS A 381 4.77 -21.65 -17.04
C LYS A 381 4.77 -20.18 -17.46
N VAL A 382 3.91 -19.81 -18.42
CA VAL A 382 3.75 -18.41 -18.83
C VAL A 382 3.22 -17.54 -17.67
N ILE A 383 2.20 -18.04 -16.94
CA ILE A 383 1.67 -17.32 -15.76
C ILE A 383 2.74 -17.18 -14.69
N ASN A 384 3.42 -18.28 -14.32
CA ASN A 384 4.46 -18.23 -13.29
C ASN A 384 5.62 -17.28 -13.67
N GLY A 385 5.87 -17.09 -14.98
CA GLY A 385 6.87 -16.17 -15.49
C GLY A 385 6.62 -14.69 -15.17
N HIS A 386 5.41 -14.32 -14.67
CA HIS A 386 5.20 -12.95 -14.17
C HIS A 386 6.14 -12.62 -13.00
N MET A 387 6.54 -13.64 -12.22
CA MET A 387 7.46 -13.43 -11.12
C MET A 387 8.87 -13.06 -11.59
N ASP A 388 9.34 -13.66 -12.69
CA ASP A 388 10.63 -13.28 -13.27
C ASP A 388 10.61 -11.81 -13.72
N VAL A 389 9.49 -11.36 -14.30
CA VAL A 389 9.29 -9.96 -14.70
C VAL A 389 9.15 -9.05 -13.48
N THR A 390 8.44 -9.49 -12.42
CA THR A 390 8.36 -8.73 -11.16
C THR A 390 9.75 -8.50 -10.56
N VAL A 391 10.58 -9.54 -10.51
CA VAL A 391 11.98 -9.43 -10.03
C VAL A 391 12.76 -8.43 -10.89
N GLU A 392 12.72 -8.58 -12.22
CA GLU A 392 13.42 -7.69 -13.15
C GLU A 392 12.99 -6.22 -12.98
N MET A 393 11.68 -5.97 -12.89
CA MET A 393 11.13 -4.63 -12.70
C MET A 393 11.58 -4.02 -11.37
N LEU A 394 11.42 -4.75 -10.27
CA LEU A 394 11.71 -4.22 -8.93
C LEU A 394 13.21 -4.10 -8.67
N GLU A 395 14.05 -5.04 -9.12
CA GLU A 395 15.51 -4.95 -8.96
C GLU A 395 16.12 -3.83 -9.82
N SER A 396 15.44 -3.40 -10.90
CA SER A 396 15.88 -2.27 -11.73
C SER A 396 15.51 -0.90 -11.15
N MET A 397 14.61 -0.83 -10.17
CA MET A 397 14.17 0.43 -9.57
C MET A 397 15.18 0.98 -8.57
N PRO A 398 15.50 2.29 -8.64
CA PRO A 398 16.40 2.93 -7.67
C PRO A 398 15.66 3.24 -6.36
N PHE A 399 15.35 2.20 -5.58
CA PHE A 399 14.69 2.39 -4.29
C PHE A 399 15.53 3.22 -3.33
N PRO A 400 14.92 4.16 -2.57
CA PRO A 400 15.60 4.85 -1.47
C PRO A 400 16.01 3.87 -0.36
N LYS A 401 16.93 4.28 0.51
CA LYS A 401 17.53 3.39 1.54
C LYS A 401 16.53 2.65 2.42
N HIS A 402 15.39 3.26 2.71
CA HIS A 402 14.34 2.70 3.56
C HIS A 402 13.33 1.80 2.81
N LEU A 403 13.53 1.58 1.50
CA LEU A 403 12.68 0.71 0.66
C LEU A 403 13.51 -0.36 -0.09
N GLN A 404 14.72 -0.64 0.36
CA GLN A 404 15.64 -1.57 -0.33
C GLN A 404 15.17 -3.03 -0.31
N LYS A 405 14.32 -3.40 0.66
CA LYS A 405 13.79 -4.76 0.82
C LYS A 405 12.49 -5.00 0.04
N VAL A 406 11.93 -3.97 -0.61
CA VAL A 406 10.72 -4.11 -1.42
C VAL A 406 10.82 -5.26 -2.44
N PRO A 407 11.93 -5.41 -3.22
CA PRO A 407 12.06 -6.55 -4.14
C PRO A 407 12.04 -7.91 -3.43
N GLU A 408 12.71 -8.04 -2.27
CA GLU A 408 12.72 -9.27 -1.50
C GLU A 408 11.32 -9.63 -1.01
N TYR A 409 10.61 -8.69 -0.41
CA TYR A 409 9.28 -8.92 0.13
C TYR A 409 8.29 -9.28 -0.98
N ALA A 410 8.25 -8.48 -2.05
CA ALA A 410 7.36 -8.69 -3.18
C ALA A 410 7.60 -10.03 -3.89
N CYS A 411 8.86 -10.43 -4.07
CA CYS A 411 9.20 -11.63 -4.83
C CYS A 411 9.07 -12.93 -4.05
N GLY A 412 8.82 -12.88 -2.73
CA GLY A 412 8.70 -14.07 -1.88
C GLY A 412 7.30 -14.69 -1.79
N HIS A 413 6.25 -14.04 -2.30
CA HIS A 413 4.87 -14.48 -2.04
C HIS A 413 4.45 -15.80 -2.75
N HIS A 414 5.18 -16.24 -3.76
CA HIS A 414 5.00 -17.54 -4.41
C HIS A 414 6.05 -18.59 -4.03
N GLU A 415 6.96 -18.25 -3.13
CA GLU A 415 7.87 -19.22 -2.53
C GLU A 415 7.12 -20.10 -1.51
N LYS A 416 7.69 -21.25 -1.21
CA LYS A 416 7.15 -22.18 -0.22
C LYS A 416 8.18 -22.48 0.86
N MET A 417 7.72 -22.88 2.03
CA MET A 417 8.60 -23.13 3.18
C MET A 417 9.60 -24.26 2.93
N ASP A 418 9.28 -25.18 2.02
CA ASP A 418 10.11 -26.35 1.64
C ASP A 418 11.06 -26.09 0.44
N GLY A 419 11.06 -24.88 -0.12
CA GLY A 419 11.90 -24.51 -1.27
C GLY A 419 11.37 -25.01 -2.62
N THR A 420 10.15 -25.57 -2.69
CA THR A 420 9.53 -26.01 -3.96
C THR A 420 8.73 -24.91 -4.65
N GLY A 421 8.78 -23.68 -4.13
CA GLY A 421 8.15 -22.49 -4.69
C GLY A 421 8.90 -21.90 -5.89
N TYR A 422 8.54 -20.70 -6.28
CA TYR A 422 9.18 -19.96 -7.37
C TYR A 422 9.15 -18.46 -7.07
N PRO A 423 10.01 -17.62 -7.65
CA PRO A 423 10.92 -17.90 -8.78
C PRO A 423 12.27 -18.49 -8.39
N LYS A 424 12.73 -18.33 -7.13
CA LYS A 424 14.09 -18.65 -6.70
C LYS A 424 14.20 -19.99 -5.95
N GLY A 425 13.07 -20.57 -5.52
CA GLY A 425 13.04 -21.81 -4.73
C GLY A 425 13.61 -21.62 -3.33
N LEU A 426 13.27 -20.49 -2.66
CA LEU A 426 13.77 -20.15 -1.34
C LEU A 426 13.07 -20.98 -0.25
N THR A 427 13.84 -21.44 0.73
CA THR A 427 13.30 -22.08 1.94
C THR A 427 12.85 -21.03 2.96
N ARG A 428 12.14 -21.49 4.01
CA ARG A 428 11.65 -20.64 5.09
C ARG A 428 12.73 -19.75 5.70
N GLU A 429 13.92 -20.33 5.95
CA GLU A 429 15.05 -19.65 6.59
C GLU A 429 15.71 -18.62 5.68
N GLN A 430 15.50 -18.72 4.38
CA GLN A 430 16.05 -17.81 3.38
C GLN A 430 15.13 -16.61 3.10
N MET A 431 13.91 -16.63 3.61
CA MET A 431 12.91 -15.58 3.45
C MET A 431 12.70 -14.82 4.75
N SER A 432 12.61 -13.51 4.67
CA SER A 432 12.20 -12.68 5.81
C SER A 432 10.74 -12.93 6.21
N ILE A 433 10.39 -12.60 7.45
CA ILE A 433 9.01 -12.70 7.94
C ILE A 433 8.05 -11.88 7.06
N PRO A 434 8.34 -10.62 6.66
CA PRO A 434 7.47 -9.84 5.77
C PRO A 434 7.19 -10.51 4.42
N ALA A 435 8.20 -11.12 3.79
CA ALA A 435 8.01 -11.86 2.53
C ALA A 435 7.03 -13.02 2.68
N ARG A 436 7.12 -13.77 3.80
CA ARG A 436 6.23 -14.89 4.10
C ARG A 436 4.81 -14.46 4.48
N MET A 437 4.63 -13.27 5.08
CA MET A 437 3.30 -12.69 5.35
C MET A 437 2.51 -12.43 4.06
N MET A 438 3.19 -11.99 3.01
CA MET A 438 2.56 -11.70 1.74
C MET A 438 1.97 -12.95 1.09
N ALA A 439 2.60 -14.13 1.23
CA ALA A 439 2.06 -15.39 0.74
C ALA A 439 0.71 -15.75 1.40
N ILE A 440 0.57 -15.52 2.71
CA ILE A 440 -0.69 -15.74 3.43
C ILE A 440 -1.77 -14.78 2.91
N ALA A 441 -1.44 -13.51 2.76
CA ALA A 441 -2.36 -12.48 2.30
C ALA A 441 -2.85 -12.74 0.87
N ASP A 442 -1.93 -13.08 -0.04
CA ASP A 442 -2.24 -13.38 -1.44
C ASP A 442 -3.16 -14.60 -1.57
N ILE A 443 -2.82 -15.71 -0.88
CA ILE A 443 -3.61 -16.94 -0.93
C ILE A 443 -4.99 -16.73 -0.31
N PHE A 444 -5.10 -16.05 0.83
CA PHE A 444 -6.38 -15.77 1.46
C PHE A 444 -7.28 -14.93 0.55
N GLU A 445 -6.74 -13.86 -0.03
CA GLU A 445 -7.45 -13.04 -1.00
C GLU A 445 -7.88 -13.85 -2.23
N ALA A 446 -6.95 -14.62 -2.81
CA ALA A 446 -7.24 -15.42 -4.00
C ALA A 446 -8.34 -16.48 -3.80
N LEU A 447 -8.52 -16.99 -2.59
CA LEU A 447 -9.57 -17.96 -2.24
C LEU A 447 -10.91 -17.29 -1.95
N THR A 448 -10.91 -16.09 -1.37
CA THR A 448 -12.12 -15.36 -0.98
C THR A 448 -12.62 -14.38 -2.02
N ALA A 449 -11.84 -14.08 -3.08
CA ALA A 449 -12.21 -13.15 -4.15
C ALA A 449 -13.56 -13.52 -4.80
N ASN A 450 -14.49 -12.56 -4.86
CA ASN A 450 -15.84 -12.71 -5.39
C ASN A 450 -16.00 -12.19 -6.83
N ASP A 451 -14.97 -11.61 -7.39
CA ASP A 451 -14.92 -11.01 -8.72
C ASP A 451 -14.54 -12.01 -9.83
N ARG A 452 -14.29 -13.30 -9.48
CA ARG A 452 -14.00 -14.36 -10.43
C ARG A 452 -15.28 -15.00 -10.98
N PRO A 453 -15.66 -14.78 -12.25
CA PRO A 453 -16.98 -15.14 -12.78
C PRO A 453 -17.24 -16.63 -12.94
N TYR A 454 -16.20 -17.49 -12.78
CA TYR A 454 -16.28 -18.94 -13.06
C TYR A 454 -16.14 -19.81 -11.81
N LYS A 455 -15.91 -19.22 -10.64
CA LYS A 455 -15.89 -19.94 -9.36
C LYS A 455 -16.66 -19.12 -8.35
N PRO A 456 -17.63 -19.70 -7.66
CA PRO A 456 -18.21 -19.04 -6.51
C PRO A 456 -17.09 -18.77 -5.49
N PRO A 457 -17.11 -17.59 -4.84
CA PRO A 457 -16.16 -17.28 -3.79
C PRO A 457 -16.31 -18.33 -2.67
N LYS A 458 -15.20 -18.67 -2.03
CA LYS A 458 -15.22 -19.61 -0.90
C LYS A 458 -15.70 -18.92 0.36
N THR A 459 -16.28 -19.70 1.26
CA THR A 459 -16.59 -19.26 2.61
C THR A 459 -15.30 -19.16 3.46
N LEU A 460 -15.39 -18.53 4.62
CA LEU A 460 -14.27 -18.45 5.55
C LEU A 460 -13.81 -19.83 6.01
N SER A 461 -14.76 -20.73 6.37
CA SER A 461 -14.42 -22.08 6.78
C SER A 461 -13.69 -22.86 5.68
N GLU A 462 -14.21 -22.85 4.45
CA GLU A 462 -13.57 -23.50 3.31
C GLU A 462 -12.16 -22.95 3.04
N THR A 463 -12.01 -21.62 3.15
CA THR A 463 -10.74 -20.94 2.90
C THR A 463 -9.70 -21.34 3.93
N LEU A 464 -10.05 -21.26 5.22
CA LEU A 464 -9.13 -21.58 6.32
C LEU A 464 -8.76 -23.07 6.35
N ILE A 465 -9.69 -23.98 6.02
CA ILE A 465 -9.39 -25.41 5.86
C ILE A 465 -8.34 -25.62 4.76
N ILE A 466 -8.49 -24.99 3.60
CA ILE A 466 -7.51 -25.09 2.51
C ILE A 466 -6.15 -24.54 2.95
N MET A 467 -6.12 -23.39 3.59
CA MET A 467 -4.88 -22.78 4.08
C MET A 467 -4.22 -23.61 5.18
N GLY A 468 -5.01 -24.24 6.06
CA GLY A 468 -4.52 -25.17 7.06
C GLY A 468 -3.86 -26.42 6.46
N ILE A 469 -4.44 -26.98 5.38
CA ILE A 469 -3.79 -28.04 4.60
C ILE A 469 -2.47 -27.54 3.99
N MET A 470 -2.47 -26.32 3.42
CA MET A 470 -1.25 -25.72 2.85
C MET A 470 -0.17 -25.46 3.90
N LYS A 471 -0.55 -25.15 5.15
CA LYS A 471 0.38 -25.09 6.29
C LYS A 471 1.04 -26.46 6.53
N LEU A 472 0.25 -27.54 6.59
CA LEU A 472 0.74 -28.90 6.81
C LEU A 472 1.63 -29.39 5.66
N ASP A 473 1.37 -28.94 4.43
CA ASP A 473 2.16 -29.23 3.23
C ASP A 473 3.41 -28.34 3.08
N ASN A 474 3.81 -27.59 4.11
CA ASN A 474 4.92 -26.63 4.08
C ASN A 474 4.83 -25.60 2.94
N HIS A 475 3.63 -25.26 2.53
CA HIS A 475 3.42 -24.18 1.56
C HIS A 475 3.38 -22.81 2.26
N LEU A 476 2.67 -22.70 3.38
CA LEU A 476 2.57 -21.50 4.21
C LEU A 476 3.43 -21.61 5.46
N ASP A 477 3.90 -20.45 5.95
CA ASP A 477 4.60 -20.37 7.24
C ASP A 477 3.64 -20.74 8.38
N PRO A 478 3.95 -21.78 9.18
CA PRO A 478 3.06 -22.25 10.23
C PRO A 478 2.82 -21.22 11.33
N ASP A 479 3.87 -20.50 11.76
CA ASP A 479 3.77 -19.53 12.85
C ASP A 479 2.95 -18.31 12.43
N LEU A 480 3.14 -17.83 11.22
CA LEU A 480 2.37 -16.70 10.67
C LEU A 480 0.91 -17.06 10.42
N PHE A 481 0.65 -18.29 9.98
CA PHE A 481 -0.73 -18.75 9.81
C PHE A 481 -1.44 -18.89 11.16
N ASP A 482 -0.75 -19.35 12.20
CA ASP A 482 -1.29 -19.41 13.55
C ASP A 482 -1.66 -18.02 14.09
N VAL A 483 -0.81 -17.02 13.88
CA VAL A 483 -1.14 -15.63 14.22
C VAL A 483 -2.35 -15.14 13.40
N PHE A 484 -2.40 -15.42 12.10
CA PHE A 484 -3.50 -15.03 11.23
C PHE A 484 -4.85 -15.56 11.73
N VAL A 485 -4.88 -16.78 12.26
CA VAL A 485 -6.08 -17.44 12.80
C VAL A 485 -6.38 -16.97 14.23
N ASN A 486 -5.39 -17.01 15.13
CA ASN A 486 -5.59 -16.73 16.56
C ASN A 486 -5.92 -15.26 16.83
N GLU A 487 -5.26 -14.34 16.13
CA GLU A 487 -5.54 -12.89 16.21
C GLU A 487 -6.74 -12.47 15.33
N LYS A 488 -7.44 -13.46 14.71
CA LYS A 488 -8.65 -13.26 13.92
C LYS A 488 -8.49 -12.22 12.81
N VAL A 489 -7.31 -12.17 12.19
CA VAL A 489 -7.04 -11.25 11.07
C VAL A 489 -8.03 -11.48 9.94
N TYR A 490 -8.33 -12.75 9.62
CA TYR A 490 -9.33 -13.14 8.63
C TYR A 490 -10.73 -12.59 8.92
N GLU A 491 -11.15 -12.58 10.22
CA GLU A 491 -12.47 -12.11 10.64
C GLU A 491 -12.59 -10.58 10.51
N ALA A 492 -11.55 -9.87 10.94
CA ALA A 492 -11.48 -8.41 10.82
C ALA A 492 -11.55 -7.97 9.35
N PHE A 493 -10.80 -8.62 8.47
CA PHE A 493 -10.86 -8.36 7.02
C PHE A 493 -12.23 -8.72 6.43
N ALA A 494 -12.80 -9.87 6.81
CA ALA A 494 -14.05 -10.35 6.26
C ALA A 494 -15.22 -9.39 6.51
N LYS A 495 -15.28 -8.77 7.70
CA LYS A 495 -16.33 -7.80 8.07
C LYS A 495 -16.42 -6.59 7.15
N GLU A 496 -15.29 -6.18 6.57
CA GLU A 496 -15.20 -4.98 5.75
C GLU A 496 -15.22 -5.28 4.24
N HIS A 497 -14.75 -6.48 3.83
CA HIS A 497 -14.43 -6.74 2.43
C HIS A 497 -15.12 -7.96 1.81
N LEU A 498 -15.71 -8.86 2.60
CA LEU A 498 -16.38 -10.06 2.07
C LEU A 498 -17.90 -9.92 2.05
N LEU A 499 -18.54 -10.71 1.19
CA LEU A 499 -20.00 -10.80 1.16
C LEU A 499 -20.52 -11.51 2.42
N PRO A 500 -21.71 -11.13 2.95
CA PRO A 500 -22.30 -11.82 4.10
C PRO A 500 -22.45 -13.34 3.90
N SER A 501 -22.66 -13.79 2.67
CA SER A 501 -22.76 -15.23 2.33
C SER A 501 -21.45 -16.00 2.43
N GLN A 502 -20.32 -15.32 2.53
CA GLN A 502 -18.99 -15.94 2.71
C GLN A 502 -18.61 -16.08 4.18
N ILE A 503 -19.29 -15.33 5.06
CA ILE A 503 -19.02 -15.31 6.50
C ILE A 503 -19.91 -16.36 7.15
N ASP A 504 -19.36 -17.57 7.29
CA ASP A 504 -20.02 -18.70 7.93
C ASP A 504 -19.49 -18.96 9.35
N GLU A 505 -20.26 -19.70 10.15
CA GLU A 505 -19.84 -20.14 11.47
C GLU A 505 -19.04 -21.44 11.37
N PHE A 506 -17.89 -21.51 12.03
CA PHE A 506 -17.04 -22.71 12.09
C PHE A 506 -16.29 -22.77 13.42
N ASN A 507 -15.77 -23.96 13.75
CA ASN A 507 -14.88 -24.13 14.89
C ASN A 507 -13.43 -24.08 14.41
N ILE A 508 -12.58 -23.30 15.08
CA ILE A 508 -11.14 -23.21 14.77
C ILE A 508 -10.46 -24.58 14.86
N ASN A 509 -10.92 -25.45 15.76
CA ASN A 509 -10.41 -26.82 15.89
C ASN A 509 -10.66 -27.71 14.66
N ASP A 510 -11.58 -27.32 13.79
CA ASP A 510 -11.85 -28.03 12.53
C ASP A 510 -10.85 -27.65 11.41
N ILE A 511 -10.02 -26.63 11.65
CA ILE A 511 -9.01 -26.19 10.71
C ILE A 511 -7.77 -27.09 10.84
N PRO A 512 -7.33 -27.76 9.76
CA PRO A 512 -6.14 -28.61 9.79
C PRO A 512 -4.90 -27.86 10.31
N GLY A 513 -4.24 -28.42 11.31
CA GLY A 513 -3.03 -27.83 11.91
C GLY A 513 -3.27 -26.68 12.90
N CYS A 514 -4.53 -26.41 13.31
CA CYS A 514 -4.87 -25.42 14.36
C CYS A 514 -5.38 -26.05 15.66
N GLY A 515 -5.59 -27.38 15.73
CA GLY A 515 -6.27 -28.08 16.83
C GLY A 515 -5.41 -28.51 18.03
N ASP A 516 -4.11 -28.22 18.10
CA ASP A 516 -3.19 -28.78 19.10
C ASP A 516 -2.48 -27.71 19.95
N PHE A 517 -3.14 -26.62 20.29
CA PHE A 517 -2.61 -25.70 21.30
C PHE A 517 -3.29 -25.93 22.64
N ASP A 518 -2.73 -26.84 23.45
CA ASP A 518 -2.87 -26.79 24.90
C ASP A 518 -2.25 -25.46 25.40
N CYS A 519 -3.06 -24.66 26.07
CA CYS A 519 -2.75 -23.36 26.68
C CYS A 519 -1.60 -23.43 27.71
#